data_0bf5544ce3da21a67cf4c441de07fcdf
#
_entry.id   0bf5544ce3da21a67cf4c441de07fcdf
#
_cell.length_a   1.000
_cell.length_b   1.000
_cell.length_c   1.000
_cell.angle_alpha   90.00
_cell.angle_beta   90.00
_cell.angle_gamma   90.00
#
_symmetry.space_group_name_H-M   'P 1'
#
loop_
_entity.id
_entity.type
_entity.pdbx_description
1 polymer ?
#
loop_
_entity_poly.entity_id
_entity_poly.type
_entity_poly.pdbx_seq_one_letter_code
_entity_poly.pdbx_strand_id
1 'polypeptide(L)'
;FHTFPEKGIISFDFFTCGKISPTAALDILKEEIKHERAVVRSFDRSNKGIYEDIYSTPGHKKYYVVTDALENFVSKVGQHIEILKLEEFGCALFIDSELQVAEKDEKKYSSQFVSSALNLQKDNSSAAIIGGGDGGVARELLSKGFDLIDWYELDPEVVKVCQKHLPKICGDTKANNKVKTYWGDAFESIKKVK
;
A
#
# COMPACT_ATOMS: atom_id res chain seq x y z
N PHE A 1 9.29 -6.18 -22.72
CA PHE A 1 8.36 -6.93 -21.89
C PHE A 1 9.11 -7.92 -21.00
N HIS A 2 8.54 -8.25 -19.85
CA HIS A 2 9.05 -9.24 -18.91
C HIS A 2 7.97 -10.28 -18.65
N THR A 3 8.35 -11.56 -18.56
CA THR A 3 7.44 -12.66 -18.23
C THR A 3 7.83 -13.30 -16.91
N PHE A 4 6.84 -13.60 -16.10
CA PHE A 4 6.97 -14.33 -14.84
C PHE A 4 6.04 -15.55 -14.91
N PRO A 5 6.45 -16.62 -15.64
CA PRO A 5 5.58 -17.78 -15.92
C PRO A 5 5.09 -18.46 -14.64
N GLU A 6 5.92 -18.49 -13.61
CA GLU A 6 5.62 -19.08 -12.30
C GLU A 6 4.50 -18.35 -11.55
N LYS A 7 4.22 -17.09 -11.95
CA LYS A 7 3.15 -16.25 -11.39
C LYS A 7 2.00 -16.02 -12.36
N GLY A 8 2.11 -16.54 -13.61
CA GLY A 8 1.16 -16.25 -14.67
C GLY A 8 1.09 -14.77 -15.06
N ILE A 9 2.19 -14.03 -14.90
CA ILE A 9 2.24 -12.57 -15.11
C ILE A 9 3.09 -12.25 -16.33
N ILE A 10 2.61 -11.30 -17.14
CA ILE A 10 3.39 -10.64 -18.20
C ILE A 10 3.34 -9.14 -17.95
N SER A 11 4.49 -8.48 -17.96
CA SER A 11 4.63 -7.03 -17.85
C SER A 11 5.09 -6.45 -19.19
N PHE A 12 4.43 -5.39 -19.65
CA PHE A 12 4.80 -4.64 -20.84
C PHE A 12 5.03 -3.18 -20.51
N ASP A 13 6.14 -2.64 -21.03
CA ASP A 13 6.45 -1.22 -20.98
C ASP A 13 6.42 -0.66 -22.40
N PHE A 14 5.60 0.38 -22.62
CA PHE A 14 5.49 1.08 -23.89
C PHE A 14 5.89 2.53 -23.76
N PHE A 15 6.77 2.97 -24.65
CA PHE A 15 7.15 4.36 -24.78
C PHE A 15 6.73 4.88 -26.14
N THR A 16 6.02 5.99 -26.18
CA THR A 16 5.75 6.73 -27.42
C THR A 16 6.37 8.12 -27.34
N CYS A 17 7.11 8.50 -28.38
CA CYS A 17 7.59 9.86 -28.58
C CYS A 17 6.70 10.53 -29.61
N GLY A 18 5.70 11.31 -29.18
CA GLY A 18 4.82 12.03 -30.07
C GLY A 18 3.34 11.99 -29.66
N LYS A 19 2.46 12.33 -30.61
CA LYS A 19 1.01 12.46 -30.35
C LYS A 19 0.22 11.15 -30.36
N ILE A 20 0.88 10.02 -30.60
CA ILE A 20 0.22 8.71 -30.65
C ILE A 20 0.10 8.19 -29.21
N SER A 21 -1.13 7.94 -28.77
CA SER A 21 -1.37 7.34 -27.47
C SER A 21 -0.91 5.87 -27.45
N PRO A 22 -0.19 5.43 -26.39
CA PRO A 22 0.17 4.01 -26.21
C PRO A 22 -1.05 3.13 -25.96
N THR A 23 -2.24 3.70 -25.71
CA THR A 23 -3.48 2.95 -25.44
C THR A 23 -3.88 2.06 -26.63
N ALA A 24 -3.67 2.48 -27.87
CA ALA A 24 -3.98 1.66 -29.05
C ALA A 24 -3.18 0.33 -29.07
N ALA A 25 -1.92 0.36 -28.67
CA ALA A 25 -1.11 -0.86 -28.57
C ALA A 25 -1.58 -1.76 -27.40
N LEU A 26 -2.03 -1.16 -26.31
CA LEU A 26 -2.57 -1.89 -25.16
C LEU A 26 -3.91 -2.57 -25.48
N ASP A 27 -4.77 -1.92 -26.25
CA ASP A 27 -6.05 -2.48 -26.67
C ASP A 27 -5.84 -3.73 -27.54
N ILE A 28 -4.91 -3.67 -28.50
CA ILE A 28 -4.52 -4.83 -29.29
C ILE A 28 -3.98 -5.97 -28.43
N LEU A 29 -3.12 -5.67 -27.45
CA LEU A 29 -2.57 -6.70 -26.56
C LEU A 29 -3.65 -7.34 -25.68
N LYS A 30 -4.61 -6.57 -25.20
CA LYS A 30 -5.74 -7.08 -24.40
C LYS A 30 -6.64 -8.01 -25.23
N GLU A 31 -6.77 -7.76 -26.53
CA GLU A 31 -7.53 -8.63 -27.44
C GLU A 31 -6.77 -9.91 -27.78
N GLU A 32 -5.48 -9.81 -28.06
CA GLU A 32 -4.64 -10.93 -28.52
C GLU A 32 -4.17 -11.85 -27.37
N ILE A 33 -3.96 -11.32 -26.17
CA ILE A 33 -3.46 -12.08 -25.03
C ILE A 33 -4.61 -12.45 -24.11
N LYS A 34 -4.91 -13.76 -24.04
CA LYS A 34 -5.90 -14.27 -23.09
C LYS A 34 -5.42 -13.99 -21.66
N HIS A 35 -6.20 -13.21 -20.90
CA HIS A 35 -5.87 -12.81 -19.55
C HIS A 35 -7.13 -12.73 -18.68
N GLU A 36 -6.97 -12.95 -17.38
CA GLU A 36 -8.05 -12.79 -16.41
C GLU A 36 -8.16 -11.33 -15.95
N ARG A 37 -7.01 -10.64 -15.86
CA ARG A 37 -6.92 -9.27 -15.39
C ARG A 37 -5.76 -8.54 -16.08
N ALA A 38 -5.97 -7.27 -16.38
CA ALA A 38 -4.90 -6.38 -16.84
C ALA A 38 -4.87 -5.11 -15.96
N VAL A 39 -3.68 -4.74 -15.48
CA VAL A 39 -3.43 -3.48 -14.80
C VAL A 39 -2.63 -2.59 -15.75
N VAL A 40 -3.15 -1.41 -16.04
CA VAL A 40 -2.54 -0.45 -16.97
C VAL A 40 -2.15 0.79 -16.20
N ARG A 41 -0.91 1.24 -16.39
CA ARG A 41 -0.39 2.50 -15.85
C ARG A 41 0.09 3.36 -17.01
N SER A 42 -0.34 4.59 -17.06
CA SER A 42 0.10 5.57 -18.06
C SER A 42 0.73 6.75 -17.35
N PHE A 43 1.96 7.09 -17.74
CA PHE A 43 2.68 8.25 -17.22
C PHE A 43 2.96 9.20 -18.38
N ASP A 44 2.47 10.42 -18.29
CA ASP A 44 2.86 11.48 -19.19
C ASP A 44 4.22 12.05 -18.73
N ARG A 45 5.17 12.20 -19.65
CA ARG A 45 6.47 12.86 -19.37
C ARG A 45 6.34 14.33 -18.98
N SER A 46 5.16 14.90 -19.08
CA SER A 46 4.84 16.26 -18.59
C SER A 46 4.60 16.32 -17.07
N ASN A 47 4.98 15.30 -16.29
CA ASN A 47 4.92 15.17 -14.83
C ASN A 47 3.58 14.72 -14.22
N LYS A 48 2.58 14.30 -14.99
CA LYS A 48 1.35 13.73 -14.43
C LYS A 48 1.00 12.41 -15.10
N GLY A 49 0.84 11.36 -14.33
CA GLY A 49 0.36 10.05 -14.76
C GLY A 49 -1.07 9.81 -14.30
N ILE A 50 -1.76 8.89 -14.96
CA ILE A 50 -3.06 8.38 -14.51
C ILE A 50 -2.87 6.93 -14.06
N TYR A 51 -3.23 6.66 -12.83
CA TYR A 51 -3.22 5.32 -12.23
C TYR A 51 -4.65 4.82 -12.10
N GLU A 52 -5.00 3.76 -12.84
CA GLU A 52 -6.32 3.16 -12.74
C GLU A 52 -6.40 2.25 -11.51
N ASP A 53 -7.42 2.45 -10.69
CA ASP A 53 -7.67 1.66 -9.49
C ASP A 53 -8.04 0.21 -9.87
N ILE A 54 -7.57 -0.74 -9.09
CA ILE A 54 -7.78 -2.18 -9.30
C ILE A 54 -9.28 -2.55 -9.34
N TYR A 55 -10.12 -1.81 -8.63
CA TYR A 55 -11.57 -2.03 -8.59
C TYR A 55 -12.33 -1.33 -9.72
N SER A 56 -11.63 -0.76 -10.70
CA SER A 56 -12.28 -0.24 -11.90
C SER A 56 -12.97 -1.36 -12.67
N THR A 57 -14.20 -1.09 -13.12
CA THR A 57 -15.01 -1.98 -13.96
C THR A 57 -15.38 -1.28 -15.26
N PRO A 58 -15.88 -1.98 -16.29
CA PRO A 58 -16.34 -1.32 -17.53
C PRO A 58 -17.36 -0.20 -17.31
N GLY A 59 -18.22 -0.32 -16.29
CA GLY A 59 -19.25 0.68 -15.97
C GLY A 59 -18.86 1.70 -14.91
N HIS A 60 -17.71 1.50 -14.24
CA HIS A 60 -17.23 2.42 -13.21
C HIS A 60 -15.70 2.47 -13.22
N LYS A 61 -15.16 3.64 -13.49
CA LYS A 61 -13.72 3.86 -13.56
C LYS A 61 -13.28 4.79 -12.44
N LYS A 62 -12.24 4.37 -11.71
CA LYS A 62 -11.61 5.15 -10.66
C LYS A 62 -10.14 5.37 -10.99
N TYR A 63 -9.72 6.60 -10.99
CA TYR A 63 -8.37 7.00 -11.35
C TYR A 63 -7.76 7.89 -10.29
N TYR A 64 -6.44 7.78 -10.13
CA TYR A 64 -5.63 8.72 -9.38
C TYR A 64 -4.71 9.47 -10.32
N VAL A 65 -4.57 10.77 -10.11
CA VAL A 65 -3.56 11.58 -10.82
C VAL A 65 -2.26 11.46 -10.04
N VAL A 66 -1.27 10.82 -10.66
CA VAL A 66 0.06 10.61 -10.08
C VAL A 66 0.98 11.74 -10.54
N THR A 67 1.61 12.42 -9.60
CA THR A 67 2.60 13.47 -9.87
C THR A 67 4.02 12.99 -9.79
N ASP A 68 4.27 11.90 -9.03
CA ASP A 68 5.59 11.29 -8.89
C ASP A 68 5.49 9.83 -8.47
N ALA A 69 6.45 8.99 -8.86
CA ALA A 69 6.58 7.60 -8.43
C ALA A 69 7.87 7.47 -7.62
N LEU A 70 7.74 7.28 -6.31
CA LEU A 70 8.85 7.30 -5.37
C LEU A 70 9.50 5.92 -5.17
N GLU A 71 8.68 4.86 -5.17
CA GLU A 71 9.12 3.47 -5.07
C GLU A 71 8.22 2.57 -5.90
N ASN A 72 8.81 1.52 -6.50
CA ASN A 72 8.08 0.48 -7.22
C ASN A 72 8.95 -0.79 -7.24
N PHE A 73 8.56 -1.81 -6.48
CA PHE A 73 9.30 -3.06 -6.39
C PHE A 73 8.41 -4.22 -5.92
N VAL A 74 8.90 -5.44 -6.10
CA VAL A 74 8.29 -6.64 -5.52
C VAL A 74 9.09 -7.04 -4.29
N SER A 75 8.42 -7.15 -3.16
CA SER A 75 9.03 -7.52 -1.89
C SER A 75 9.43 -9.00 -1.84
N LYS A 76 10.19 -9.38 -0.82
CA LYS A 76 10.61 -10.78 -0.61
C LYS A 76 9.46 -11.74 -0.34
N VAL A 77 8.33 -11.25 0.21
CA VAL A 77 7.12 -12.04 0.40
C VAL A 77 6.23 -12.08 -0.83
N GLY A 78 6.61 -11.38 -1.92
CA GLY A 78 5.94 -11.41 -3.20
C GLY A 78 4.86 -10.33 -3.40
N GLN A 79 4.73 -9.36 -2.51
CA GLN A 79 3.82 -8.23 -2.67
C GLN A 79 4.44 -7.19 -3.63
N HIS A 80 3.66 -6.66 -4.56
CA HIS A 80 4.06 -5.53 -5.39
C HIS A 80 3.77 -4.23 -4.65
N ILE A 81 4.83 -3.54 -4.23
CA ILE A 81 4.76 -2.34 -3.40
C ILE A 81 5.06 -1.12 -4.24
N GLU A 82 4.22 -0.10 -4.14
CA GLU A 82 4.42 1.19 -4.79
C GLU A 82 4.16 2.32 -3.81
N ILE A 83 5.04 3.31 -3.81
CA ILE A 83 4.80 4.61 -3.18
C ILE A 83 4.65 5.65 -4.28
N LEU A 84 3.46 6.19 -4.39
CA LEU A 84 3.12 7.19 -5.40
C LEU A 84 2.75 8.51 -4.72
N LYS A 85 3.13 9.62 -5.34
CA LYS A 85 2.64 10.94 -4.95
C LYS A 85 1.42 11.29 -5.78
N LEU A 86 0.27 11.35 -5.14
CA LEU A 86 -1.00 11.67 -5.76
C LEU A 86 -1.26 13.18 -5.67
N GLU A 87 -1.86 13.76 -6.71
CA GLU A 87 -2.14 15.21 -6.75
C GLU A 87 -3.07 15.64 -5.61
N GLU A 88 -4.10 14.84 -5.33
CA GLU A 88 -5.10 15.18 -4.32
C GLU A 88 -4.78 14.63 -2.93
N PHE A 89 -4.18 13.43 -2.85
CA PHE A 89 -4.07 12.67 -1.58
C PHE A 89 -2.68 12.70 -0.94
N GLY A 90 -1.68 13.34 -1.60
CA GLY A 90 -0.30 13.33 -1.11
C GLY A 90 0.40 12.00 -1.39
N CYS A 91 1.38 11.64 -0.55
CA CYS A 91 2.03 10.34 -0.69
C CYS A 91 1.08 9.21 -0.28
N ALA A 92 1.10 8.13 -1.05
CA ALA A 92 0.21 7.00 -0.89
C ALA A 92 0.94 5.67 -1.10
N LEU A 93 0.57 4.66 -0.31
CA LEU A 93 1.02 3.28 -0.44
C LEU A 93 0.00 2.49 -1.25
N PHE A 94 0.49 1.79 -2.27
CA PHE A 94 -0.25 0.77 -2.99
C PHE A 94 0.42 -0.58 -2.79
N ILE A 95 -0.38 -1.62 -2.56
CA ILE A 95 0.07 -3.01 -2.52
C ILE A 95 -0.76 -3.79 -3.54
N ASP A 96 -0.11 -4.50 -4.45
CA ASP A 96 -0.76 -5.26 -5.53
C ASP A 96 -1.78 -4.43 -6.31
N SER A 97 -1.44 -3.17 -6.56
CA SER A 97 -2.25 -2.16 -7.26
C SER A 97 -3.51 -1.68 -6.50
N GLU A 98 -3.65 -2.03 -5.24
CA GLU A 98 -4.70 -1.53 -4.36
C GLU A 98 -4.18 -0.40 -3.47
N LEU A 99 -4.90 0.73 -3.41
CA LEU A 99 -4.60 1.80 -2.46
C LEU A 99 -4.83 1.31 -1.03
N GLN A 100 -3.77 1.30 -0.23
CA GLN A 100 -3.82 0.93 1.19
C GLN A 100 -4.02 2.15 2.09
N VAL A 101 -3.24 3.19 1.85
CA VAL A 101 -3.25 4.40 2.69
C VAL A 101 -2.73 5.60 1.91
N ALA A 102 -3.25 6.80 2.23
CA ALA A 102 -2.76 8.07 1.71
C ALA A 102 -2.70 9.13 2.81
N GLU A 103 -1.76 10.09 2.68
CA GLU A 103 -1.50 11.10 3.71
C GLU A 103 -2.72 11.94 4.09
N LYS A 104 -3.62 12.22 3.14
CA LYS A 104 -4.74 13.16 3.34
C LYS A 104 -5.82 12.64 4.26
N ASP A 105 -6.13 11.35 4.21
CA ASP A 105 -7.28 10.76 4.89
C ASP A 105 -6.93 9.70 5.95
N GLU A 106 -5.66 9.27 5.99
CA GLU A 106 -5.19 8.24 6.90
C GLU A 106 -5.53 8.53 8.36
N LYS A 107 -5.29 9.77 8.81
CA LYS A 107 -5.52 10.13 10.22
C LYS A 107 -6.97 9.91 10.65
N LYS A 108 -7.92 10.19 9.76
CA LYS A 108 -9.34 9.95 10.01
C LYS A 108 -9.63 8.45 10.11
N TYR A 109 -9.07 7.68 9.18
CA TYR A 109 -9.22 6.22 9.19
C TYR A 109 -8.65 5.60 10.47
N SER A 110 -7.37 5.83 10.78
CA SER A 110 -6.72 5.25 11.95
C SER A 110 -7.37 5.66 13.26
N SER A 111 -7.77 6.92 13.39
CA SER A 111 -8.45 7.41 14.59
C SER A 111 -9.83 6.77 14.78
N GLN A 112 -10.62 6.61 13.72
CA GLN A 112 -11.91 5.94 13.80
C GLN A 112 -11.75 4.43 14.08
N PHE A 113 -10.80 3.78 13.43
CA PHE A 113 -10.52 2.36 13.62
C PHE A 113 -10.16 2.08 15.09
N VAL A 114 -9.20 2.80 15.66
CA VAL A 114 -8.79 2.65 17.06
C VAL A 114 -9.92 3.02 18.02
N SER A 115 -10.63 4.11 17.78
CA SER A 115 -11.74 4.53 18.65
C SER A 115 -12.86 3.51 18.69
N SER A 116 -13.15 2.84 17.57
CA SER A 116 -14.16 1.77 17.51
C SER A 116 -13.75 0.57 18.38
N ALA A 117 -12.47 0.21 18.39
CA ALA A 117 -11.95 -0.85 19.24
C ALA A 117 -11.96 -0.47 20.73
N LEU A 118 -11.62 0.80 21.05
CA LEU A 118 -11.59 1.31 22.44
C LEU A 118 -12.97 1.34 23.10
N ASN A 119 -14.03 1.52 22.33
CA ASN A 119 -15.41 1.45 22.87
C ASN A 119 -15.75 0.08 23.47
N LEU A 120 -14.97 -0.96 23.16
CA LEU A 120 -15.12 -2.32 23.65
C LEU A 120 -14.19 -2.66 24.80
N GLN A 121 -13.19 -1.79 25.11
CA GLN A 121 -12.17 -2.03 26.14
C GLN A 121 -12.31 -1.10 27.33
N LYS A 122 -11.83 -1.59 28.51
CA LYS A 122 -11.87 -0.84 29.78
C LYS A 122 -10.52 -0.23 30.18
N ASP A 123 -9.43 -0.67 29.58
CA ASP A 123 -8.10 -0.15 29.86
C ASP A 123 -7.22 -0.09 28.61
N ASN A 124 -6.13 0.66 28.68
CA ASN A 124 -5.17 0.87 27.58
C ASN A 124 -3.82 0.18 27.90
N SER A 125 -3.82 -0.91 28.66
CA SER A 125 -2.58 -1.57 29.08
C SER A 125 -1.84 -2.23 27.91
N SER A 126 -2.57 -2.89 27.00
CA SER A 126 -1.95 -3.55 25.85
C SER A 126 -2.87 -3.65 24.65
N ALA A 127 -2.27 -3.71 23.46
CA ALA A 127 -2.96 -3.95 22.20
C ALA A 127 -2.13 -4.84 21.27
N ALA A 128 -2.80 -5.63 20.43
CA ALA A 128 -2.18 -6.35 19.33
C ALA A 128 -2.66 -5.78 17.99
N ILE A 129 -1.73 -5.59 17.04
CA ILE A 129 -2.02 -5.16 15.67
C ILE A 129 -1.62 -6.31 14.76
N ILE A 130 -2.50 -6.71 13.85
CA ILE A 130 -2.21 -7.68 12.78
C ILE A 130 -2.29 -6.95 11.45
N GLY A 131 -1.14 -6.85 10.75
CA GLY A 131 -0.98 -6.01 9.57
C GLY A 131 -0.74 -4.54 9.90
N GLY A 132 -1.17 -3.64 9.02
CA GLY A 132 -1.02 -2.19 9.21
C GLY A 132 0.42 -1.71 9.10
N GLY A 133 1.17 -2.25 8.14
CA GLY A 133 2.58 -1.93 7.90
C GLY A 133 2.88 -0.45 7.65
N ASP A 134 1.84 0.37 7.37
CA ASP A 134 1.95 1.81 7.30
C ASP A 134 2.22 2.49 8.66
N GLY A 135 1.90 1.81 9.78
CA GLY A 135 2.13 2.29 11.14
C GLY A 135 1.11 3.29 11.68
N GLY A 136 0.08 3.67 10.92
CA GLY A 136 -0.92 4.65 11.33
C GLY A 136 -1.70 4.21 12.57
N VAL A 137 -2.12 2.94 12.60
CA VAL A 137 -2.82 2.35 13.77
C VAL A 137 -1.91 2.30 15.00
N ALA A 138 -0.64 1.92 14.83
CA ALA A 138 0.32 1.90 15.94
C ALA A 138 0.56 3.30 16.51
N ARG A 139 0.72 4.31 15.63
CA ARG A 139 0.82 5.71 16.05
C ARG A 139 -0.42 6.17 16.84
N GLU A 140 -1.61 5.81 16.36
CA GLU A 140 -2.85 6.20 17.02
C GLU A 140 -3.00 5.55 18.40
N LEU A 141 -2.67 4.26 18.57
CA LEU A 141 -2.66 3.56 19.86
C LEU A 141 -1.67 4.21 20.83
N LEU A 142 -0.46 4.56 20.39
CA LEU A 142 0.50 5.30 21.21
C LEU A 142 -0.06 6.65 21.67
N SER A 143 -0.77 7.36 20.79
CA SER A 143 -1.40 8.64 21.13
C SER A 143 -2.52 8.51 22.18
N LYS A 144 -3.16 7.32 22.27
CA LYS A 144 -4.17 6.99 23.27
C LYS A 144 -3.59 6.46 24.58
N GLY A 145 -2.26 6.39 24.69
CA GLY A 145 -1.56 6.05 25.93
C GLY A 145 -1.40 4.57 26.19
N PHE A 146 -1.47 3.72 25.16
CA PHE A 146 -1.16 2.30 25.31
C PHE A 146 0.29 2.09 25.77
N ASP A 147 0.49 1.15 26.71
CA ASP A 147 1.80 0.88 27.31
C ASP A 147 2.56 -0.26 26.60
N LEU A 148 1.84 -1.16 25.97
CA LEU A 148 2.42 -2.26 25.20
C LEU A 148 1.61 -2.47 23.92
N ILE A 149 2.31 -2.45 22.78
CA ILE A 149 1.73 -2.72 21.46
C ILE A 149 2.54 -3.85 20.82
N ASP A 150 1.93 -5.01 20.65
CA ASP A 150 2.48 -6.12 19.89
C ASP A 150 2.04 -5.99 18.43
N TRP A 151 2.97 -5.68 17.54
CA TRP A 151 2.70 -5.40 16.12
C TRP A 151 3.21 -6.54 15.25
N TYR A 152 2.29 -7.29 14.65
CA TYR A 152 2.54 -8.42 13.76
C TYR A 152 2.38 -7.98 12.31
N GLU A 153 3.48 -7.97 11.56
CA GLU A 153 3.47 -7.55 10.16
C GLU A 153 4.14 -8.60 9.28
N LEU A 154 3.45 -8.97 8.21
CA LEU A 154 3.91 -9.99 7.27
C LEU A 154 5.16 -9.54 6.53
N ASP A 155 5.15 -8.28 6.07
CA ASP A 155 6.19 -7.74 5.20
C ASP A 155 6.95 -6.57 5.83
N PRO A 156 8.16 -6.81 6.37
CA PRO A 156 8.99 -5.74 6.93
C PRO A 156 9.42 -4.68 5.90
N GLU A 157 9.33 -4.98 4.59
CA GLU A 157 9.67 -4.02 3.53
C GLU A 157 8.59 -2.95 3.37
N VAL A 158 7.32 -3.27 3.64
CA VAL A 158 6.22 -2.29 3.72
C VAL A 158 6.52 -1.28 4.83
N VAL A 159 6.84 -1.75 6.04
CA VAL A 159 7.17 -0.84 7.15
C VAL A 159 8.36 0.05 6.83
N LYS A 160 9.41 -0.52 6.24
CA LYS A 160 10.61 0.23 5.87
C LYS A 160 10.32 1.33 4.86
N VAL A 161 9.54 1.04 3.81
CA VAL A 161 9.22 2.01 2.77
C VAL A 161 8.29 3.10 3.28
N CYS A 162 7.34 2.74 4.16
CA CYS A 162 6.46 3.71 4.82
C CYS A 162 7.23 4.65 5.74
N GLN A 163 8.19 4.15 6.52
CA GLN A 163 9.06 5.00 7.34
C GLN A 163 9.85 6.01 6.50
N LYS A 164 10.28 5.61 5.30
CA LYS A 164 11.04 6.47 4.40
C LYS A 164 10.17 7.54 3.73
N HIS A 165 8.99 7.18 3.25
CA HIS A 165 8.19 8.02 2.36
C HIS A 165 6.89 8.56 2.98
N LEU A 166 6.39 7.92 4.04
CA LEU A 166 5.16 8.26 4.74
C LEU A 166 5.39 8.58 6.24
N PRO A 167 6.43 9.38 6.59
CA PRO A 167 6.78 9.62 8.01
C PRO A 167 5.65 10.30 8.79
N LYS A 168 4.76 11.04 8.13
CA LYS A 168 3.59 11.66 8.77
C LYS A 168 2.57 10.62 9.22
N ILE A 169 2.51 9.48 8.55
CA ILE A 169 1.62 8.37 8.87
C ILE A 169 2.23 7.51 9.97
N CYS A 170 3.42 6.96 9.73
CA CYS A 170 4.02 6.01 10.67
C CYS A 170 4.61 6.67 11.92
N GLY A 171 5.04 7.94 11.86
CA GLY A 171 5.74 8.56 12.97
C GLY A 171 6.96 7.74 13.44
N ASP A 172 7.28 7.83 14.72
CA ASP A 172 8.39 7.08 15.34
C ASP A 172 7.95 5.72 15.92
N THR A 173 6.89 5.13 15.39
CA THR A 173 6.26 3.93 15.95
C THR A 173 7.23 2.76 16.12
N LYS A 174 8.07 2.48 15.13
CA LYS A 174 9.03 1.38 15.19
C LYS A 174 10.15 1.58 16.20
N ALA A 175 10.55 2.83 16.44
CA ALA A 175 11.61 3.16 17.39
C ALA A 175 11.08 3.30 18.83
N ASN A 176 9.75 3.27 19.01
CA ASN A 176 9.13 3.44 20.31
C ASN A 176 9.26 2.15 21.15
N ASN A 177 9.76 2.27 22.37
CA ASN A 177 9.99 1.14 23.29
C ASN A 177 8.70 0.42 23.74
N LYS A 178 7.54 1.03 23.55
CA LYS A 178 6.23 0.44 23.81
C LYS A 178 5.74 -0.45 22.66
N VAL A 179 6.40 -0.40 21.50
CA VAL A 179 6.02 -1.17 20.32
C VAL A 179 7.00 -2.32 20.11
N LYS A 180 6.50 -3.55 20.16
CA LYS A 180 7.24 -4.75 19.79
C LYS A 180 6.77 -5.24 18.44
N THR A 181 7.68 -5.39 17.48
CA THR A 181 7.37 -5.85 16.13
C THR A 181 7.73 -7.31 15.94
N TYR A 182 6.81 -8.05 15.33
CA TYR A 182 6.97 -9.46 14.98
C TYR A 182 6.77 -9.62 13.48
N TRP A 183 7.78 -10.14 12.81
CA TRP A 183 7.80 -10.26 11.35
C TRP A 183 7.34 -11.63 10.88
N GLY A 184 6.55 -11.65 9.82
CA GLY A 184 6.04 -12.86 9.17
C GLY A 184 4.59 -13.15 9.51
N ASP A 185 4.16 -14.40 9.29
CA ASP A 185 2.79 -14.83 9.55
C ASP A 185 2.40 -14.64 11.03
N ALA A 186 1.36 -13.81 11.23
CA ALA A 186 0.85 -13.51 12.57
C ALA A 186 0.33 -14.76 13.30
N PHE A 187 -0.31 -15.71 12.58
CA PHE A 187 -0.81 -16.94 13.18
C PHE A 187 0.32 -17.83 13.74
N GLU A 188 1.47 -17.83 13.06
CA GLU A 188 2.65 -18.55 13.54
C GLU A 188 3.38 -17.81 14.68
N SER A 189 3.35 -16.49 14.63
CA SER A 189 4.01 -15.65 15.63
C SER A 189 3.25 -15.62 16.96
N ILE A 190 1.93 -15.47 16.92
CA ILE A 190 1.06 -15.45 18.13
C ILE A 190 1.15 -16.74 18.92
N LYS A 191 1.27 -17.89 18.28
CA LYS A 191 1.44 -19.20 18.96
C LYS A 191 2.72 -19.29 19.79
N LYS A 192 3.73 -18.47 19.48
CA LYS A 192 5.04 -18.47 20.16
C LYS A 192 5.13 -17.45 21.30
N VAL A 193 4.19 -16.53 21.36
CA VAL A 193 4.09 -15.55 22.45
C VAL A 193 3.35 -16.22 23.61
N LYS A 194 4.08 -16.49 24.69
CA LYS A 194 3.54 -17.05 25.94
C LYS A 194 3.23 -15.93 26.92
#